data_34a25859bf8c37c44b5e867460cc2c78
#
_entry.id   34a25859bf8c37c44b5e867460cc2c78
#
_cell.length_a   1.000
_cell.length_b   1.000
_cell.length_c   1.000
_cell.angle_alpha   90.00
_cell.angle_beta   90.00
_cell.angle_gamma   90.00
#
_symmetry.space_group_name_H-M   'P 1'
#
loop_
_entity.id
_entity.type
_entity.pdbx_description
1 polymer ?
#
loop_
_entity_poly.entity_id
_entity_poly.type
_entity_poly.pdbx_seq_one_letter_code
_entity_poly.pdbx_strand_id
1 'polypeptide(L)'
;LLISGDVHSGWLNSAALRVFGLPGASAQDPGAPMKEDPWFALLDRLDEVPGTRELRESGYRQVLADMLSRGITGVVDMSWSEDPDDWPRRMRAMTAQGVLPEVLPRIRIGVYRDKLERWIAGGLRTGTALAGSPYLPDGSPVLVQGPLKVIADGSMGSGSAHMCEPYPTELGLEHSHGVVNIDRAELTDLMAHAARQGYEMAIHAIGDAAVDDVAAAFAHSGATGRLEHAQLLPANALDEPDGALRRLVGGGIELSVQPAHLIDDWAAVGRVWPGLEKRTYAFADMVAAGALLQLGSDAPVAPLDPWLAMSAAVGRRTPDGSVWSPDQRLTAEEALAASVNGAGPVAVGSPADLVLLAEDPVRLGADELARVRPLATIVAGVVAHQRA
;
A
#
# COMPACT_ATOMS: atom_id res chain seq x y z
N LEU A 1 23.55 3.56 6.23
CA LEU A 1 22.50 3.59 5.24
C LEU A 1 21.31 4.41 5.78
N LEU A 2 20.80 5.34 4.97
CA LEU A 2 19.55 6.07 5.21
C LEU A 2 18.59 5.76 4.06
N ILE A 3 17.32 5.56 4.39
CA ILE A 3 16.24 5.31 3.42
C ILE A 3 15.36 6.56 3.38
N SER A 4 14.96 7.02 2.20
CA SER A 4 13.97 8.10 2.06
C SER A 4 12.60 7.67 2.58
N GLY A 5 11.75 8.63 2.96
CA GLY A 5 10.42 8.34 3.48
C GLY A 5 9.53 7.57 2.50
N ASP A 6 9.67 7.83 1.20
CA ASP A 6 8.96 7.14 0.11
C ASP A 6 9.59 5.79 -0.30
N VAL A 7 10.72 5.40 0.32
CA VAL A 7 11.49 4.16 0.04
C VAL A 7 12.09 4.08 -1.37
N HIS A 8 11.85 5.04 -2.25
CA HIS A 8 12.36 5.05 -3.64
C HIS A 8 13.81 5.52 -3.76
N SER A 9 14.43 5.95 -2.67
CA SER A 9 15.83 6.38 -2.68
C SER A 9 16.51 6.20 -1.31
N GLY A 10 17.85 6.27 -1.31
CA GLY A 10 18.61 6.24 -0.07
C GLY A 10 20.06 6.64 -0.24
N TRP A 11 20.69 6.88 0.89
CA TRP A 11 22.08 7.32 0.98
C TRP A 11 22.94 6.27 1.67
N LEU A 12 24.10 6.01 1.10
CA LEU A 12 25.09 5.08 1.63
C LEU A 12 26.27 5.85 2.20
N ASN A 13 26.63 5.51 3.45
CA ASN A 13 27.94 5.94 3.96
C ASN A 13 29.07 5.05 3.43
N SER A 14 30.31 5.43 3.68
CA SER A 14 31.48 4.69 3.19
C SER A 14 31.56 3.24 3.74
N ALA A 15 30.95 2.94 4.88
CA ALA A 15 30.90 1.57 5.38
C ALA A 15 29.93 0.71 4.55
N ALA A 16 28.74 1.23 4.23
CA ALA A 16 27.78 0.56 3.37
C ALA A 16 28.35 0.33 1.96
N LEU A 17 28.99 1.34 1.37
CA LEU A 17 29.64 1.19 0.06
C LEU A 17 30.66 0.04 0.05
N ARG A 18 31.44 -0.13 1.12
CA ARG A 18 32.39 -1.26 1.22
C ARG A 18 31.68 -2.62 1.34
N VAL A 19 30.62 -2.71 2.15
CA VAL A 19 29.86 -3.97 2.32
C VAL A 19 29.29 -4.44 0.98
N PHE A 20 28.68 -3.53 0.22
CA PHE A 20 28.06 -3.86 -1.05
C PHE A 20 29.03 -3.90 -2.25
N GLY A 21 30.33 -3.66 -2.02
CA GLY A 21 31.34 -3.66 -3.10
C GLY A 21 31.14 -2.55 -4.12
N LEU A 22 30.50 -1.46 -3.73
CA LEU A 22 30.23 -0.33 -4.61
C LEU A 22 31.44 0.63 -4.65
N PRO A 23 31.73 1.28 -5.80
CA PRO A 23 32.79 2.25 -5.87
C PRO A 23 32.56 3.37 -4.86
N GLY A 24 33.62 3.77 -4.18
CA GLY A 24 33.57 4.88 -3.23
C GLY A 24 33.13 6.18 -3.91
N ALA A 25 32.71 7.13 -3.12
CA ALA A 25 32.16 8.45 -3.49
C ALA A 25 32.99 9.30 -4.49
N SER A 26 34.09 8.79 -5.01
CA SER A 26 34.95 9.45 -6.00
C SER A 26 34.44 9.37 -7.44
N ALA A 27 33.37 8.60 -7.70
CA ALA A 27 32.86 8.39 -9.07
C ALA A 27 31.49 9.05 -9.34
N GLN A 28 30.76 9.42 -8.31
CA GLN A 28 29.47 10.15 -8.39
C GLN A 28 29.41 11.11 -7.21
N ASP A 29 28.61 12.16 -7.29
CA ASP A 29 28.44 13.15 -6.23
C ASP A 29 28.25 12.44 -4.85
N PRO A 30 29.17 12.64 -3.88
CA PRO A 30 29.12 11.94 -2.59
C PRO A 30 27.88 12.25 -1.76
N GLY A 31 27.07 13.24 -2.17
CA GLY A 31 25.82 13.63 -1.53
C GLY A 31 24.56 13.18 -2.25
N ALA A 32 24.67 12.61 -3.46
CA ALA A 32 23.49 12.19 -4.22
C ALA A 32 22.90 10.88 -3.70
N PRO A 33 21.57 10.78 -3.55
CA PRO A 33 20.92 9.51 -3.24
C PRO A 33 21.02 8.54 -4.41
N MET A 34 21.11 7.25 -4.10
CA MET A 34 20.79 6.19 -5.06
C MET A 34 19.27 6.11 -5.18
N LYS A 35 18.73 5.97 -6.42
CA LYS A 35 17.29 6.01 -6.69
C LYS A 35 16.86 4.84 -7.56
N GLU A 36 15.55 4.50 -7.46
CA GLU A 36 14.83 3.52 -8.30
C GLU A 36 15.56 2.15 -8.41
N ASP A 37 15.65 1.54 -9.59
CA ASP A 37 16.16 0.20 -9.80
C ASP A 37 17.52 -0.10 -9.13
N PRO A 38 18.55 0.77 -9.23
CA PRO A 38 19.80 0.57 -8.50
C PRO A 38 19.64 0.52 -6.98
N TRP A 39 18.69 1.32 -6.46
CA TRP A 39 18.37 1.34 -5.05
C TRP A 39 17.62 0.09 -4.61
N PHE A 40 16.60 -0.34 -5.35
CA PHE A 40 15.85 -1.56 -5.07
C PHE A 40 16.75 -2.81 -5.13
N ALA A 41 17.62 -2.90 -6.14
CA ALA A 41 18.61 -3.98 -6.22
C ALA A 41 19.57 -4.02 -5.02
N LEU A 42 19.84 -2.87 -4.39
CA LEU A 42 20.62 -2.81 -3.16
C LEU A 42 19.80 -3.27 -1.95
N LEU A 43 18.52 -2.88 -1.86
CA LEU A 43 17.64 -3.32 -0.77
C LEU A 43 17.51 -4.85 -0.72
N ASP A 44 17.47 -5.52 -1.86
CA ASP A 44 17.47 -6.99 -1.94
C ASP A 44 18.73 -7.65 -1.35
N ARG A 45 19.82 -6.89 -1.26
CA ARG A 45 21.11 -7.33 -0.72
C ARG A 45 21.33 -6.96 0.75
N LEU A 46 20.33 -6.39 1.44
CA LEU A 46 20.49 -5.97 2.84
C LEU A 46 20.90 -7.10 3.77
N ASP A 47 20.59 -8.35 3.45
CA ASP A 47 21.02 -9.52 4.23
C ASP A 47 22.54 -9.78 4.19
N GLU A 48 23.28 -9.12 3.28
CA GLU A 48 24.74 -9.13 3.28
C GLU A 48 25.32 -8.33 4.46
N VAL A 49 24.53 -7.43 5.07
CA VAL A 49 24.93 -6.66 6.25
C VAL A 49 24.77 -7.54 7.49
N PRO A 50 25.86 -7.78 8.28
CA PRO A 50 25.78 -8.62 9.48
C PRO A 50 24.72 -8.15 10.47
N GLY A 51 23.87 -9.07 10.94
CA GLY A 51 22.80 -8.80 11.91
C GLY A 51 21.47 -8.30 11.29
N THR A 52 21.42 -7.97 10.01
CA THR A 52 20.18 -7.47 9.37
C THR A 52 19.08 -8.52 9.34
N ARG A 53 19.44 -9.78 9.07
CA ARG A 53 18.46 -10.88 9.07
C ARG A 53 17.80 -11.05 10.42
N GLU A 54 18.58 -11.06 11.51
CA GLU A 54 18.08 -11.19 12.88
C GLU A 54 17.20 -10.00 13.28
N LEU A 55 17.58 -8.78 12.89
CA LEU A 55 16.78 -7.58 13.10
C LEU A 55 15.47 -7.66 12.34
N ARG A 56 15.49 -8.10 11.09
CA ARG A 56 14.27 -8.26 10.28
C ARG A 56 13.33 -9.30 10.87
N GLU A 57 13.80 -10.48 11.25
CA GLU A 57 12.99 -11.52 11.88
C GLU A 57 12.40 -11.05 13.23
N SER A 58 13.16 -10.27 14.00
CA SER A 58 12.64 -9.62 15.22
C SER A 58 11.57 -8.58 14.89
N GLY A 59 11.75 -7.81 13.79
CA GLY A 59 10.80 -6.80 13.30
C GLY A 59 9.44 -7.40 12.94
N TYR A 60 9.39 -8.53 12.25
CA TYR A 60 8.13 -9.19 11.90
C TYR A 60 7.30 -9.56 13.13
N ARG A 61 7.94 -10.05 14.20
CA ARG A 61 7.24 -10.33 15.47
C ARG A 61 6.63 -9.06 16.06
N GLN A 62 7.41 -7.97 16.07
CA GLN A 62 6.93 -6.69 16.57
C GLN A 62 5.77 -6.15 15.76
N VAL A 63 5.85 -6.23 14.42
CA VAL A 63 4.79 -5.80 13.51
C VAL A 63 3.49 -6.57 13.76
N LEU A 64 3.53 -7.89 13.95
CA LEU A 64 2.33 -8.67 14.29
C LEU A 64 1.66 -8.19 15.59
N ALA A 65 2.45 -7.90 16.63
CA ALA A 65 1.94 -7.38 17.89
C ALA A 65 1.36 -5.95 17.72
N ASP A 66 2.06 -5.09 16.98
CA ASP A 66 1.64 -3.72 16.70
C ASP A 66 0.33 -3.68 15.89
N MET A 67 0.16 -4.55 14.88
CA MET A 67 -1.09 -4.71 14.14
C MET A 67 -2.26 -4.96 15.09
N LEU A 68 -2.16 -5.97 15.93
CA LEU A 68 -3.22 -6.33 16.86
C LEU A 68 -3.50 -5.22 17.89
N SER A 69 -2.47 -4.52 18.35
CA SER A 69 -2.63 -3.40 19.30
C SER A 69 -3.35 -2.20 18.71
N ARG A 70 -3.33 -2.07 17.38
CA ARG A 70 -3.99 -1.00 16.62
C ARG A 70 -5.36 -1.39 16.07
N GLY A 71 -5.83 -2.60 16.33
CA GLY A 71 -7.12 -3.11 15.83
C GLY A 71 -7.04 -3.71 14.43
N ILE A 72 -5.85 -3.96 13.92
CA ILE A 72 -5.69 -4.55 12.58
C ILE A 72 -5.87 -6.06 12.69
N THR A 73 -6.96 -6.56 12.12
CA THR A 73 -7.32 -7.98 12.08
C THR A 73 -6.83 -8.68 10.82
N GLY A 74 -6.46 -7.91 9.79
CA GLY A 74 -5.91 -8.45 8.57
C GLY A 74 -5.21 -7.40 7.70
N VAL A 75 -4.28 -7.85 6.87
CA VAL A 75 -3.51 -7.00 5.96
C VAL A 75 -3.32 -7.69 4.60
N VAL A 76 -3.03 -6.87 3.60
CA VAL A 76 -2.45 -7.32 2.34
C VAL A 76 -0.98 -6.89 2.34
N ASP A 77 -0.09 -7.87 2.40
CA ASP A 77 1.37 -7.66 2.36
C ASP A 77 1.84 -7.60 0.91
N MET A 78 2.34 -6.44 0.52
CA MET A 78 2.88 -6.15 -0.82
C MET A 78 4.40 -6.06 -0.81
N SER A 79 5.07 -6.73 0.14
CA SER A 79 6.53 -6.72 0.23
C SER A 79 7.18 -7.26 -1.04
N TRP A 80 8.13 -6.50 -1.58
CA TRP A 80 8.78 -6.75 -2.87
C TRP A 80 9.49 -8.11 -2.95
N SER A 81 10.18 -8.48 -1.90
CA SER A 81 11.07 -9.65 -1.89
C SER A 81 10.39 -10.97 -1.49
N GLU A 82 9.09 -10.96 -1.18
CA GLU A 82 8.43 -12.14 -0.63
C GLU A 82 8.29 -13.29 -1.64
N ASP A 83 8.67 -14.48 -1.16
CA ASP A 83 8.35 -15.77 -1.78
C ASP A 83 7.23 -16.50 -1.01
N PRO A 84 6.49 -17.44 -1.61
CA PRO A 84 5.39 -18.15 -0.96
C PRO A 84 5.79 -18.81 0.37
N ASP A 85 7.06 -19.19 0.50
CA ASP A 85 7.58 -19.89 1.68
C ASP A 85 8.08 -18.95 2.80
N ASP A 86 8.19 -17.64 2.56
CA ASP A 86 8.81 -16.72 3.53
C ASP A 86 7.98 -16.56 4.79
N TRP A 87 6.72 -16.22 4.66
CA TRP A 87 5.83 -16.13 5.81
C TRP A 87 5.64 -17.47 6.55
N PRO A 88 5.36 -18.61 5.86
CA PRO A 88 5.34 -19.91 6.50
C PRO A 88 6.63 -20.25 7.23
N ARG A 89 7.79 -19.93 6.67
CA ARG A 89 9.10 -20.12 7.30
C ARG A 89 9.26 -19.27 8.57
N ARG A 90 8.88 -17.99 8.52
CA ARG A 90 8.88 -17.07 9.68
C ARG A 90 7.96 -17.57 10.77
N MET A 91 6.73 -17.98 10.44
CA MET A 91 5.78 -18.53 11.41
C MET A 91 6.35 -19.77 12.10
N ARG A 92 6.93 -20.71 11.35
CA ARG A 92 7.60 -21.89 11.92
C ARG A 92 8.76 -21.50 12.86
N ALA A 93 9.58 -20.53 12.47
CA ALA A 93 10.69 -20.05 13.29
C ALA A 93 10.21 -19.43 14.61
N MET A 94 9.18 -18.58 14.58
CA MET A 94 8.57 -17.99 15.77
C MET A 94 7.92 -19.05 16.67
N THR A 95 7.26 -20.06 16.09
CA THR A 95 6.71 -21.20 16.83
C THR A 95 7.81 -21.97 17.56
N ALA A 96 8.90 -22.29 16.87
CA ALA A 96 10.02 -23.04 17.46
C ALA A 96 10.70 -22.25 18.60
N GLN A 97 10.65 -20.92 18.55
CA GLN A 97 11.17 -20.05 19.61
C GLN A 97 10.15 -19.80 20.74
N GLY A 98 8.90 -20.25 20.61
CA GLY A 98 7.84 -19.99 21.59
C GLY A 98 7.41 -18.53 21.65
N VAL A 99 7.56 -17.77 20.55
CA VAL A 99 7.28 -16.32 20.49
C VAL A 99 6.19 -15.97 19.48
N LEU A 100 5.58 -16.96 18.80
CA LEU A 100 4.45 -16.74 17.92
C LEU A 100 3.24 -16.32 18.78
N PRO A 101 2.52 -15.23 18.44
CA PRO A 101 1.26 -14.91 19.10
C PRO A 101 0.25 -16.05 18.99
N GLU A 102 -0.56 -16.27 20.03
CA GLU A 102 -1.58 -17.32 20.06
C GLU A 102 -2.64 -17.12 18.97
N VAL A 103 -2.99 -15.87 18.71
CA VAL A 103 -3.92 -15.46 17.67
C VAL A 103 -3.22 -14.47 16.75
N LEU A 104 -3.33 -14.67 15.45
CA LEU A 104 -2.63 -13.91 14.40
C LEU A 104 -3.61 -13.09 13.58
N PRO A 105 -3.20 -11.93 13.04
CA PRO A 105 -3.95 -11.26 12.00
C PRO A 105 -3.93 -12.10 10.71
N ARG A 106 -4.93 -11.93 9.85
CA ARG A 106 -4.98 -12.55 8.52
C ARG A 106 -4.00 -11.85 7.59
N ILE A 107 -3.21 -12.60 6.82
CA ILE A 107 -2.20 -12.04 5.92
C ILE A 107 -2.44 -12.56 4.51
N ARG A 108 -2.74 -11.65 3.59
CA ARG A 108 -2.81 -11.91 2.14
C ARG A 108 -1.50 -11.45 1.52
N ILE A 109 -0.78 -12.34 0.85
CA ILE A 109 0.59 -12.07 0.36
C ILE A 109 0.53 -11.85 -1.15
N GLY A 110 0.82 -10.62 -1.59
CA GLY A 110 0.89 -10.26 -3.00
C GLY A 110 2.04 -10.98 -3.72
N VAL A 111 1.89 -11.15 -5.03
CA VAL A 111 2.95 -11.66 -5.90
C VAL A 111 3.31 -10.62 -6.94
N TYR A 112 4.60 -10.41 -7.20
CA TYR A 112 5.08 -9.53 -8.25
C TYR A 112 5.18 -10.26 -9.60
N ARG A 113 5.12 -9.49 -10.70
CA ARG A 113 5.05 -10.02 -12.07
C ARG A 113 6.16 -10.99 -12.44
N ASP A 114 7.37 -10.75 -11.96
CA ASP A 114 8.56 -11.59 -12.19
C ASP A 114 8.46 -12.98 -11.57
N LYS A 115 7.62 -13.14 -10.54
CA LYS A 115 7.41 -14.40 -9.82
C LYS A 115 6.11 -15.10 -10.20
N LEU A 116 5.21 -14.45 -10.93
CA LEU A 116 3.83 -14.92 -11.19
C LEU A 116 3.79 -16.35 -11.75
N GLU A 117 4.56 -16.66 -12.78
CA GLU A 117 4.56 -17.98 -13.43
C GLU A 117 4.99 -19.09 -12.47
N ARG A 118 5.95 -18.82 -11.61
CA ARG A 118 6.38 -19.78 -10.58
C ARG A 118 5.26 -20.07 -9.58
N TRP A 119 4.48 -19.07 -9.21
CA TRP A 119 3.39 -19.20 -8.27
C TRP A 119 2.19 -19.93 -8.91
N ILE A 120 1.88 -19.62 -10.17
CA ILE A 120 0.89 -20.34 -10.97
C ILE A 120 1.26 -21.83 -11.07
N ALA A 121 2.51 -22.13 -11.41
CA ALA A 121 3.00 -23.50 -11.49
C ALA A 121 2.92 -24.25 -10.14
N GLY A 122 3.01 -23.51 -9.02
CA GLY A 122 2.79 -24.01 -7.67
C GLY A 122 1.31 -24.21 -7.30
N GLY A 123 0.38 -23.94 -8.21
CA GLY A 123 -1.08 -24.08 -7.98
C GLY A 123 -1.68 -22.95 -7.15
N LEU A 124 -0.95 -21.82 -6.97
CA LEU A 124 -1.41 -20.69 -6.20
C LEU A 124 -2.28 -19.74 -7.07
N ARG A 125 -3.28 -19.19 -6.45
CA ARG A 125 -4.17 -18.15 -6.98
C ARG A 125 -4.72 -17.33 -5.81
N THR A 126 -5.26 -16.16 -6.05
CA THR A 126 -5.83 -15.32 -4.98
C THR A 126 -6.81 -16.13 -4.11
N GLY A 127 -6.64 -16.04 -2.79
CA GLY A 127 -7.42 -16.80 -1.80
C GLY A 127 -6.92 -18.21 -1.48
N THR A 128 -5.94 -18.75 -2.20
CA THR A 128 -5.36 -20.07 -1.88
C THR A 128 -4.56 -20.00 -0.57
N ALA A 129 -4.81 -20.94 0.34
CA ALA A 129 -4.00 -21.07 1.55
C ALA A 129 -2.55 -21.43 1.20
N LEU A 130 -1.58 -20.76 1.81
CA LEU A 130 -0.17 -21.10 1.60
C LEU A 130 0.21 -22.37 2.37
N ALA A 131 1.07 -23.17 1.78
CA ALA A 131 1.59 -24.39 2.41
C ALA A 131 2.31 -24.06 3.73
N GLY A 132 1.87 -24.71 4.82
CA GLY A 132 2.40 -24.43 6.17
C GLY A 132 1.79 -23.20 6.86
N SER A 133 0.70 -22.65 6.32
CA SER A 133 -0.10 -21.63 7.01
C SER A 133 -0.61 -22.18 8.34
N PRO A 134 -0.51 -21.43 9.45
CA PRO A 134 -1.32 -21.69 10.63
C PRO A 134 -2.81 -21.50 10.31
N TYR A 135 -3.67 -22.05 11.17
CA TYR A 135 -5.12 -21.89 11.08
C TYR A 135 -5.65 -21.14 12.28
N LEU A 136 -6.64 -20.27 12.04
CA LEU A 136 -7.37 -19.56 13.07
C LEU A 136 -8.41 -20.47 13.74
N PRO A 137 -8.96 -20.09 14.90
CA PRO A 137 -9.99 -20.87 15.61
C PRO A 137 -11.23 -21.20 14.80
N ASP A 138 -11.59 -20.36 13.81
CA ASP A 138 -12.70 -20.61 12.89
C ASP A 138 -12.37 -21.58 11.74
N GLY A 139 -11.16 -22.13 11.73
CA GLY A 139 -10.67 -23.05 10.69
C GLY A 139 -10.16 -22.36 9.42
N SER A 140 -10.18 -21.04 9.34
CA SER A 140 -9.62 -20.31 8.20
C SER A 140 -8.09 -20.22 8.26
N PRO A 141 -7.39 -20.23 7.11
CA PRO A 141 -5.93 -20.06 7.09
C PRO A 141 -5.54 -18.63 7.44
N VAL A 142 -4.43 -18.48 8.17
CA VAL A 142 -3.82 -17.17 8.46
C VAL A 142 -3.18 -16.58 7.21
N LEU A 143 -2.47 -17.42 6.44
CA LEU A 143 -1.68 -17.01 5.28
C LEU A 143 -2.37 -17.48 3.99
N VAL A 144 -2.73 -16.53 3.15
CA VAL A 144 -3.33 -16.82 1.84
C VAL A 144 -2.62 -16.04 0.74
N GLN A 145 -2.67 -16.57 -0.48
CA GLN A 145 -2.25 -15.86 -1.67
C GLN A 145 -3.09 -14.60 -1.84
N GLY A 146 -2.44 -13.47 -1.96
CA GLY A 146 -3.01 -12.17 -2.31
C GLY A 146 -3.05 -11.91 -3.82
N PRO A 147 -3.20 -10.64 -4.24
CA PRO A 147 -3.28 -10.26 -5.64
C PRO A 147 -1.92 -10.27 -6.35
N LEU A 148 -1.96 -10.18 -7.69
CA LEU A 148 -0.81 -9.79 -8.50
C LEU A 148 -0.54 -8.30 -8.31
N LYS A 149 0.65 -7.96 -7.81
CA LYS A 149 1.15 -6.57 -7.70
C LYS A 149 1.93 -6.18 -8.95
N VAL A 150 1.55 -5.06 -9.54
CA VAL A 150 2.28 -4.42 -10.64
C VAL A 150 2.50 -2.95 -10.30
N ILE A 151 3.66 -2.42 -10.61
CA ILE A 151 4.01 -1.00 -10.46
C ILE A 151 4.02 -0.40 -11.86
N ALA A 152 3.00 0.40 -12.20
CA ALA A 152 2.82 0.94 -13.55
C ALA A 152 3.72 2.15 -13.81
N ASP A 153 3.95 2.99 -12.81
CA ASP A 153 4.79 4.18 -12.89
C ASP A 153 5.65 4.36 -11.63
N GLY A 154 6.30 5.49 -11.51
CA GLY A 154 7.11 5.82 -10.33
C GLY A 154 6.34 6.61 -9.27
N SER A 155 7.06 7.44 -8.46
CA SER A 155 6.49 8.20 -7.36
C SER A 155 6.51 9.72 -7.62
N MET A 156 5.66 10.44 -6.88
CA MET A 156 5.69 11.91 -6.87
C MET A 156 7.01 12.43 -6.30
N GLY A 157 7.50 11.83 -5.21
CA GLY A 157 8.70 12.29 -4.49
C GLY A 157 9.97 12.25 -5.36
N SER A 158 10.12 11.23 -6.20
CA SER A 158 11.24 11.10 -7.15
C SER A 158 11.03 11.90 -8.45
N GLY A 159 9.80 12.41 -8.70
CA GLY A 159 9.43 13.04 -9.98
C GLY A 159 9.31 12.03 -11.12
N SER A 160 9.01 10.78 -10.81
CA SER A 160 8.91 9.68 -11.78
C SER A 160 7.48 9.19 -11.99
N ALA A 161 6.47 9.71 -11.31
CA ALA A 161 5.07 9.43 -11.63
C ALA A 161 4.75 9.82 -13.08
N HIS A 162 4.02 8.97 -13.82
CA HIS A 162 3.75 9.19 -15.24
C HIS A 162 2.61 10.19 -15.44
N MET A 163 2.95 11.34 -16.06
CA MET A 163 2.11 12.52 -16.18
C MET A 163 1.64 12.78 -17.61
N CYS A 164 0.39 13.24 -17.77
CA CYS A 164 -0.12 13.74 -19.04
C CYS A 164 0.64 15.00 -19.50
N GLU A 165 0.88 15.93 -18.57
CA GLU A 165 1.63 17.16 -18.84
C GLU A 165 3.04 17.04 -18.25
N PRO A 166 4.04 17.72 -18.85
CA PRO A 166 5.41 17.62 -18.34
C PRO A 166 5.56 18.26 -16.97
N TYR A 167 6.45 17.69 -16.17
CA TYR A 167 6.92 18.30 -14.94
C TYR A 167 7.54 19.68 -15.17
N PRO A 168 7.53 20.58 -14.16
CA PRO A 168 8.24 21.85 -14.24
C PRO A 168 9.72 21.66 -14.60
N THR A 169 10.20 22.42 -15.58
CA THR A 169 11.58 22.31 -16.09
C THR A 169 12.63 22.65 -15.02
N GLU A 170 12.26 23.45 -14.02
CA GLU A 170 13.11 23.85 -12.89
C GLU A 170 13.50 22.66 -12.00
N LEU A 171 12.77 21.55 -12.09
CA LEU A 171 13.10 20.32 -11.35
C LEU A 171 14.29 19.56 -11.97
N GLY A 172 14.65 19.88 -13.22
CA GLY A 172 15.81 19.27 -13.90
C GLY A 172 15.72 17.76 -14.05
N LEU A 173 14.50 17.22 -14.20
CA LEU A 173 14.26 15.78 -14.29
C LEU A 173 14.69 15.24 -15.68
N GLU A 174 15.27 14.06 -15.70
CA GLU A 174 15.69 13.37 -16.94
C GLU A 174 14.47 13.03 -17.83
N HIS A 175 13.37 12.60 -17.20
CA HIS A 175 12.12 12.23 -17.86
C HIS A 175 11.03 13.26 -17.57
N SER A 176 10.76 14.15 -18.51
CA SER A 176 9.83 15.26 -18.33
C SER A 176 8.38 14.85 -18.04
N HIS A 177 7.97 13.64 -18.40
CA HIS A 177 6.64 13.08 -18.11
C HIS A 177 6.67 11.93 -17.10
N GLY A 178 7.79 11.75 -16.37
CA GLY A 178 7.98 10.62 -15.48
C GLY A 178 8.35 9.33 -16.22
N VAL A 179 8.12 8.19 -15.60
CA VAL A 179 8.57 6.87 -16.07
C VAL A 179 7.37 5.95 -16.25
N VAL A 180 7.33 5.22 -17.36
CA VAL A 180 6.39 4.14 -17.63
C VAL A 180 7.11 2.82 -17.39
N ASN A 181 6.76 2.11 -16.31
CA ASN A 181 7.37 0.81 -15.96
C ASN A 181 6.78 -0.36 -16.76
N ILE A 182 5.55 -0.19 -17.22
CA ILE A 182 4.83 -1.13 -18.09
C ILE A 182 3.86 -0.35 -18.95
N ASP A 183 3.88 -0.56 -20.25
CA ASP A 183 2.94 0.12 -21.13
C ASP A 183 1.52 -0.47 -21.04
N ARG A 184 0.51 0.29 -21.51
CA ARG A 184 -0.91 -0.08 -21.43
C ARG A 184 -1.20 -1.44 -22.09
N ALA A 185 -0.59 -1.75 -23.22
CA ALA A 185 -0.85 -2.98 -23.95
C ALA A 185 -0.27 -4.19 -23.20
N GLU A 186 0.99 -4.11 -22.79
CA GLU A 186 1.65 -5.14 -21.96
C GLU A 186 0.90 -5.35 -20.64
N LEU A 187 0.48 -4.26 -19.96
CA LEU A 187 -0.29 -4.34 -18.74
C LEU A 187 -1.63 -5.06 -18.95
N THR A 188 -2.35 -4.72 -20.03
CA THR A 188 -3.64 -5.34 -20.36
C THR A 188 -3.49 -6.85 -20.59
N ASP A 189 -2.47 -7.26 -21.35
CA ASP A 189 -2.18 -8.66 -21.62
C ASP A 189 -1.79 -9.44 -20.36
N LEU A 190 -0.94 -8.85 -19.51
CA LEU A 190 -0.54 -9.42 -18.23
C LEU A 190 -1.75 -9.61 -17.32
N MET A 191 -2.58 -8.58 -17.17
CA MET A 191 -3.79 -8.62 -16.33
C MET A 191 -4.77 -9.67 -16.83
N ALA A 192 -5.02 -9.75 -18.16
CA ALA A 192 -5.87 -10.76 -18.74
C ALA A 192 -5.32 -12.17 -18.53
N HIS A 193 -4.00 -12.36 -18.62
CA HIS A 193 -3.36 -13.64 -18.34
C HIS A 193 -3.55 -14.04 -16.87
N ALA A 194 -3.20 -13.16 -15.93
CA ALA A 194 -3.31 -13.41 -14.49
C ALA A 194 -4.76 -13.66 -14.04
N ALA A 195 -5.73 -12.92 -14.59
CA ALA A 195 -7.15 -13.12 -14.31
C ALA A 195 -7.63 -14.51 -14.73
N ARG A 196 -7.19 -15.02 -15.90
CA ARG A 196 -7.49 -16.41 -16.31
C ARG A 196 -6.89 -17.46 -15.37
N GLN A 197 -5.83 -17.13 -14.64
CA GLN A 197 -5.22 -18.00 -13.62
C GLN A 197 -5.85 -17.82 -12.22
N GLY A 198 -6.85 -16.95 -12.09
CA GLY A 198 -7.58 -16.72 -10.85
C GLY A 198 -6.90 -15.72 -9.91
N TYR A 199 -6.08 -14.82 -10.44
CA TYR A 199 -5.51 -13.71 -9.67
C TYR A 199 -6.37 -12.46 -9.76
N GLU A 200 -6.57 -11.81 -8.61
CA GLU A 200 -6.96 -10.41 -8.51
C GLU A 200 -5.72 -9.52 -8.75
N MET A 201 -5.96 -8.26 -9.12
CA MET A 201 -4.91 -7.29 -9.40
C MET A 201 -4.75 -6.29 -8.24
N ALA A 202 -3.53 -5.81 -8.03
CA ALA A 202 -3.20 -4.63 -7.24
C ALA A 202 -2.20 -3.79 -8.04
N ILE A 203 -2.70 -2.82 -8.78
CA ILE A 203 -1.90 -2.05 -9.74
C ILE A 203 -1.60 -0.68 -9.17
N HIS A 204 -0.31 -0.38 -8.97
CA HIS A 204 0.14 0.94 -8.56
C HIS A 204 0.05 1.92 -9.74
N ALA A 205 -0.59 3.06 -9.53
CA ALA A 205 -0.54 4.21 -10.42
C ALA A 205 -0.69 5.51 -9.63
N ILE A 206 0.26 6.41 -9.79
CA ILE A 206 0.35 7.69 -9.07
C ILE A 206 0.06 8.87 -9.98
N GLY A 207 0.71 8.95 -11.13
CA GLY A 207 0.50 10.02 -12.11
C GLY A 207 -0.82 9.88 -12.87
N ASP A 208 -1.35 11.00 -13.34
CA ASP A 208 -2.65 11.05 -14.02
C ASP A 208 -2.68 10.24 -15.35
N ALA A 209 -1.58 10.18 -16.06
CA ALA A 209 -1.46 9.33 -17.24
C ALA A 209 -1.44 7.84 -16.88
N ALA A 210 -0.72 7.45 -15.81
CA ALA A 210 -0.71 6.07 -15.34
C ALA A 210 -2.10 5.63 -14.84
N VAL A 211 -2.82 6.48 -14.11
CA VAL A 211 -4.20 6.20 -13.66
C VAL A 211 -5.13 5.96 -14.84
N ASP A 212 -5.02 6.74 -15.92
CA ASP A 212 -5.81 6.54 -17.15
C ASP A 212 -5.46 5.22 -17.86
N ASP A 213 -4.17 4.92 -17.98
CA ASP A 213 -3.68 3.67 -18.58
C ASP A 213 -4.17 2.44 -17.83
N VAL A 214 -4.08 2.46 -16.50
CA VAL A 214 -4.54 1.36 -15.65
C VAL A 214 -6.06 1.21 -15.68
N ALA A 215 -6.81 2.31 -15.67
CA ALA A 215 -8.26 2.26 -15.81
C ALA A 215 -8.69 1.64 -17.15
N ALA A 216 -7.98 1.97 -18.23
CA ALA A 216 -8.20 1.38 -19.55
C ALA A 216 -7.82 -0.12 -19.57
N ALA A 217 -6.70 -0.49 -18.93
CA ALA A 217 -6.28 -1.90 -18.84
C ALA A 217 -7.29 -2.75 -18.08
N PHE A 218 -7.85 -2.28 -16.96
CA PHE A 218 -8.94 -2.97 -16.26
C PHE A 218 -10.16 -3.17 -17.15
N ALA A 219 -10.59 -2.10 -17.86
CA ALA A 219 -11.76 -2.17 -18.74
C ALA A 219 -11.62 -3.19 -19.87
N HIS A 220 -10.40 -3.44 -20.38
CA HIS A 220 -10.15 -4.32 -21.52
C HIS A 220 -9.69 -5.74 -21.14
N SER A 221 -9.06 -5.93 -19.97
CA SER A 221 -8.54 -7.22 -19.55
C SER A 221 -9.59 -8.16 -18.95
N GLY A 222 -10.72 -7.62 -18.45
CA GLY A 222 -11.70 -8.36 -17.67
C GLY A 222 -11.18 -8.77 -16.27
N ALA A 223 -10.06 -8.22 -15.83
CA ALA A 223 -9.50 -8.46 -14.51
C ALA A 223 -10.30 -7.72 -13.43
N THR A 224 -10.25 -8.24 -12.20
CA THR A 224 -10.81 -7.63 -10.99
C THR A 224 -9.70 -7.31 -10.00
N GLY A 225 -9.99 -6.49 -8.99
CA GLY A 225 -9.03 -6.13 -7.95
C GLY A 225 -9.05 -4.66 -7.65
N ARG A 226 -7.87 -4.05 -7.49
CA ARG A 226 -7.75 -2.67 -7.03
C ARG A 226 -6.68 -1.87 -7.79
N LEU A 227 -6.89 -0.57 -7.86
CA LEU A 227 -5.89 0.43 -8.20
C LEU A 227 -5.30 0.97 -6.89
N GLU A 228 -4.00 0.89 -6.74
CA GLU A 228 -3.27 1.42 -5.59
C GLU A 228 -2.86 2.86 -5.85
N HIS A 229 -2.94 3.70 -4.83
CA HIS A 229 -2.63 5.12 -4.77
C HIS A 229 -3.65 6.03 -5.46
N ALA A 230 -3.84 5.96 -6.77
CA ALA A 230 -4.69 6.90 -7.50
C ALA A 230 -4.43 8.35 -7.05
N GLN A 231 -3.16 8.71 -6.85
CA GLN A 231 -2.77 9.91 -6.11
C GLN A 231 -3.12 11.19 -6.84
N LEU A 232 -2.97 11.20 -8.18
CA LEU A 232 -3.41 12.28 -9.05
C LEU A 232 -4.44 11.76 -10.06
N LEU A 233 -5.67 12.27 -9.99
CA LEU A 233 -6.70 11.91 -10.95
C LEU A 233 -6.51 12.64 -12.30
N PRO A 234 -6.79 11.99 -13.45
CA PRO A 234 -6.87 12.66 -14.75
C PRO A 234 -7.86 13.82 -14.74
N ALA A 235 -7.60 14.84 -15.56
CA ALA A 235 -8.44 16.04 -15.62
C ALA A 235 -9.90 15.74 -15.98
N ASN A 236 -10.13 14.72 -16.80
CA ASN A 236 -11.43 14.28 -17.29
C ASN A 236 -12.00 13.06 -16.53
N ALA A 237 -11.40 12.68 -15.40
CA ALA A 237 -11.74 11.44 -14.68
C ALA A 237 -13.23 11.33 -14.33
N LEU A 238 -13.88 12.46 -14.05
CA LEU A 238 -15.29 12.55 -13.63
C LEU A 238 -16.22 13.05 -14.73
N ASP A 239 -15.75 14.01 -15.53
CA ASP A 239 -16.62 14.80 -16.41
C ASP A 239 -16.96 14.07 -17.70
N GLU A 240 -16.07 13.20 -18.17
CA GLU A 240 -16.32 12.43 -19.39
C GLU A 240 -17.05 11.11 -19.10
N PRO A 241 -17.97 10.69 -19.98
CA PRO A 241 -18.68 9.41 -19.83
C PRO A 241 -17.74 8.20 -19.75
N ASP A 242 -16.57 8.31 -20.38
CA ASP A 242 -15.51 7.28 -20.41
C ASP A 242 -14.26 7.70 -19.60
N GLY A 243 -14.42 8.58 -18.62
CA GLY A 243 -13.34 9.02 -17.75
C GLY A 243 -12.80 7.88 -16.88
N ALA A 244 -11.51 7.97 -16.50
CA ALA A 244 -10.81 6.91 -15.80
C ALA A 244 -11.55 6.43 -14.54
N LEU A 245 -12.05 7.36 -13.72
CA LEU A 245 -12.76 7.01 -12.49
C LEU A 245 -14.09 6.28 -12.77
N ARG A 246 -14.81 6.68 -13.84
CA ARG A 246 -16.05 6.01 -14.25
C ARG A 246 -15.79 4.59 -14.76
N ARG A 247 -14.69 4.36 -15.49
CA ARG A 247 -14.29 3.02 -15.93
C ARG A 247 -13.99 2.13 -14.73
N LEU A 248 -13.22 2.63 -13.75
CA LEU A 248 -12.88 1.89 -12.54
C LEU A 248 -14.13 1.53 -11.72
N VAL A 249 -14.99 2.50 -11.44
CA VAL A 249 -16.25 2.30 -10.70
C VAL A 249 -17.19 1.34 -11.46
N GLY A 250 -17.36 1.55 -12.77
CA GLY A 250 -18.19 0.67 -13.61
C GLY A 250 -17.68 -0.77 -13.69
N GLY A 251 -16.37 -0.97 -13.56
CA GLY A 251 -15.73 -2.28 -13.48
C GLY A 251 -15.73 -2.90 -12.08
N GLY A 252 -16.22 -2.20 -11.06
CA GLY A 252 -16.17 -2.65 -9.66
C GLY A 252 -14.75 -2.70 -9.10
N ILE A 253 -13.84 -1.88 -9.63
CA ILE A 253 -12.44 -1.83 -9.19
C ILE A 253 -12.34 -0.96 -7.93
N GLU A 254 -11.75 -1.52 -6.88
CA GLU A 254 -11.51 -0.81 -5.63
C GLU A 254 -10.36 0.20 -5.79
N LEU A 255 -10.42 1.32 -5.06
CA LEU A 255 -9.34 2.28 -4.96
C LEU A 255 -8.68 2.17 -3.59
N SER A 256 -7.48 1.64 -3.56
CA SER A 256 -6.67 1.53 -2.34
C SER A 256 -5.78 2.76 -2.21
N VAL A 257 -6.15 3.66 -1.31
CA VAL A 257 -5.52 4.98 -1.15
C VAL A 257 -4.82 5.11 0.20
N GLN A 258 -3.84 6.01 0.29
CA GLN A 258 -3.00 6.17 1.47
C GLN A 258 -3.10 7.61 2.01
N PRO A 259 -4.15 7.93 2.81
CA PRO A 259 -4.37 9.30 3.25
C PRO A 259 -3.24 9.89 4.11
N ALA A 260 -2.50 9.06 4.84
CA ALA A 260 -1.40 9.52 5.67
C ALA A 260 -0.21 10.07 4.86
N HIS A 261 -0.05 9.70 3.58
CA HIS A 261 0.98 10.27 2.69
C HIS A 261 0.78 11.77 2.48
N LEU A 262 -0.47 12.25 2.50
CA LEU A 262 -0.77 13.68 2.39
C LEU A 262 -0.02 14.53 3.42
N ILE A 263 0.25 13.98 4.62
CA ILE A 263 0.92 14.70 5.70
C ILE A 263 2.34 15.12 5.29
N ASP A 264 3.01 14.29 4.51
CA ASP A 264 4.38 14.55 4.04
C ASP A 264 4.40 15.19 2.65
N ASP A 265 3.43 14.86 1.79
CA ASP A 265 3.40 15.22 0.37
C ASP A 265 2.90 16.65 0.10
N TRP A 266 2.09 17.24 0.98
CA TRP A 266 1.39 18.52 0.75
C TRP A 266 2.30 19.63 0.26
N ALA A 267 3.51 19.77 0.84
CA ALA A 267 4.46 20.80 0.48
C ALA A 267 5.15 20.50 -0.87
N ALA A 268 5.28 19.23 -1.23
CA ALA A 268 5.88 18.81 -2.48
C ALA A 268 4.92 19.00 -3.66
N VAL A 269 3.60 18.80 -3.47
CA VAL A 269 2.58 18.91 -4.52
C VAL A 269 2.65 20.26 -5.23
N GLY A 270 2.68 21.38 -4.49
CA GLY A 270 2.76 22.71 -5.10
C GLY A 270 4.02 22.97 -5.93
N ARG A 271 5.10 22.23 -5.68
CA ARG A 271 6.35 22.30 -6.43
C ARG A 271 6.39 21.32 -7.60
N VAL A 272 5.93 20.10 -7.38
CA VAL A 272 6.03 18.98 -8.34
C VAL A 272 4.85 18.99 -9.32
N TRP A 273 3.66 19.33 -8.82
CA TRP A 273 2.39 19.35 -9.57
C TRP A 273 1.64 20.69 -9.38
N PRO A 274 2.25 21.82 -9.73
CA PRO A 274 1.66 23.15 -9.53
C PRO A 274 0.31 23.28 -10.25
N GLY A 275 -0.72 23.71 -9.50
CA GLY A 275 -2.08 23.87 -10.05
C GLY A 275 -2.91 22.58 -10.10
N LEU A 276 -2.38 21.42 -9.67
CA LEU A 276 -3.06 20.13 -9.67
C LEU A 276 -3.57 19.71 -8.29
N GLU A 277 -3.50 20.59 -7.29
CA GLU A 277 -3.82 20.30 -5.88
C GLU A 277 -5.24 19.77 -5.69
N LYS A 278 -6.20 20.21 -6.52
CA LYS A 278 -7.60 19.76 -6.43
C LYS A 278 -7.82 18.32 -6.89
N ARG A 279 -6.96 17.85 -7.79
CA ARG A 279 -7.03 16.47 -8.33
C ARG A 279 -6.14 15.49 -7.58
N THR A 280 -5.31 16.03 -6.64
CA THR A 280 -4.39 15.22 -5.84
C THR A 280 -5.07 14.79 -4.54
N TYR A 281 -5.04 13.49 -4.23
CA TYR A 281 -5.76 12.92 -3.08
C TYR A 281 -7.24 13.31 -3.07
N ALA A 282 -7.92 13.15 -4.19
CA ALA A 282 -9.28 13.61 -4.44
C ALA A 282 -10.33 12.62 -3.87
N PHE A 283 -10.25 12.33 -2.58
CA PHE A 283 -11.03 11.26 -1.93
C PHE A 283 -12.54 11.50 -1.97
N ALA A 284 -12.99 12.75 -1.72
CA ALA A 284 -14.42 13.06 -1.75
C ALA A 284 -14.99 12.90 -3.17
N ASP A 285 -14.24 13.29 -4.21
CA ASP A 285 -14.64 13.10 -5.60
C ASP A 285 -14.72 11.61 -5.96
N MET A 286 -13.78 10.79 -5.46
CA MET A 286 -13.82 9.33 -5.64
C MET A 286 -15.08 8.72 -5.02
N VAL A 287 -15.41 9.09 -3.78
CA VAL A 287 -16.62 8.61 -3.08
C VAL A 287 -17.88 9.11 -3.80
N ALA A 288 -17.92 10.38 -4.20
CA ALA A 288 -19.05 10.95 -4.94
C ALA A 288 -19.30 10.25 -6.28
N ALA A 289 -18.25 9.73 -6.92
CA ALA A 289 -18.35 8.91 -8.12
C ALA A 289 -18.83 7.47 -7.85
N GLY A 290 -18.95 7.07 -6.59
CA GLY A 290 -19.34 5.71 -6.19
C GLY A 290 -18.18 4.73 -6.08
N ALA A 291 -16.93 5.21 -5.99
CA ALA A 291 -15.78 4.34 -5.82
C ALA A 291 -15.79 3.65 -4.44
N LEU A 292 -15.40 2.39 -4.42
CA LEU A 292 -15.14 1.64 -3.20
C LEU A 292 -13.71 1.95 -2.74
N LEU A 293 -13.58 2.78 -1.70
CA LEU A 293 -12.28 3.12 -1.13
C LEU A 293 -11.81 2.06 -0.13
N GLN A 294 -10.49 1.83 -0.13
CA GLN A 294 -9.77 1.09 0.90
C GLN A 294 -8.63 1.96 1.42
N LEU A 295 -8.58 2.20 2.74
CA LEU A 295 -7.49 2.99 3.33
C LEU A 295 -6.33 2.07 3.70
N GLY A 296 -5.17 2.31 3.12
CA GLY A 296 -3.91 1.64 3.41
C GLY A 296 -2.89 2.58 4.05
N SER A 297 -1.82 2.02 4.59
CA SER A 297 -0.67 2.78 5.10
C SER A 297 0.49 2.81 4.11
N ASP A 298 0.61 1.78 3.27
CA ASP A 298 1.81 1.54 2.47
C ASP A 298 3.09 1.53 3.34
N ALA A 299 2.96 0.93 4.54
CA ALA A 299 4.09 0.89 5.49
C ALA A 299 5.31 0.22 4.85
N PRO A 300 6.51 0.80 4.98
CA PRO A 300 6.90 1.83 5.96
C PRO A 300 6.79 3.29 5.47
N VAL A 301 6.26 3.57 4.28
CA VAL A 301 6.11 4.95 3.76
C VAL A 301 5.29 5.80 4.74
N ALA A 302 4.15 5.28 5.23
CA ALA A 302 3.48 5.85 6.39
C ALA A 302 3.42 4.82 7.53
N PRO A 303 3.21 5.27 8.79
CA PRO A 303 3.03 4.35 9.90
C PRO A 303 1.88 3.37 9.67
N LEU A 304 2.08 2.10 10.09
CA LEU A 304 1.04 1.08 10.08
C LEU A 304 -0.02 1.41 11.16
N ASP A 305 -0.84 2.41 10.88
CA ASP A 305 -1.84 2.95 11.81
C ASP A 305 -3.13 3.34 11.06
N PRO A 306 -4.19 2.52 11.10
CA PRO A 306 -5.44 2.82 10.41
C PRO A 306 -6.12 4.08 10.98
N TRP A 307 -5.91 4.39 12.25
CA TRP A 307 -6.48 5.58 12.89
C TRP A 307 -5.81 6.86 12.39
N LEU A 308 -4.50 6.82 12.09
CA LEU A 308 -3.80 7.91 11.43
C LEU A 308 -4.31 8.10 9.99
N ALA A 309 -4.53 7.01 9.24
CA ALA A 309 -5.09 7.08 7.90
C ALA A 309 -6.50 7.72 7.90
N MET A 310 -7.38 7.29 8.82
CA MET A 310 -8.70 7.90 9.00
C MET A 310 -8.59 9.38 9.38
N SER A 311 -7.73 9.72 10.35
CA SER A 311 -7.48 11.09 10.78
C SER A 311 -7.04 11.98 9.62
N ALA A 312 -6.11 11.49 8.80
CA ALA A 312 -5.62 12.21 7.64
C ALA A 312 -6.72 12.42 6.57
N ALA A 313 -7.53 11.41 6.30
CA ALA A 313 -8.65 11.50 5.35
C ALA A 313 -9.72 12.50 5.79
N VAL A 314 -10.06 12.52 7.09
CA VAL A 314 -11.09 13.40 7.68
C VAL A 314 -10.58 14.82 7.91
N GLY A 315 -9.38 14.96 8.42
CA GLY A 315 -8.80 16.25 8.83
C GLY A 315 -8.09 16.99 7.72
N ARG A 316 -7.35 16.27 6.87
CA ARG A 316 -6.44 16.80 5.84
C ARG A 316 -5.51 17.89 6.40
N ARG A 317 -5.03 17.66 7.62
CA ARG A 317 -4.15 18.59 8.31
C ARG A 317 -2.72 18.39 7.88
N THR A 318 -2.09 19.49 7.55
CA THR A 318 -0.67 19.58 7.25
C THR A 318 0.14 19.77 8.54
N PRO A 319 1.46 19.52 8.55
CA PRO A 319 2.30 19.70 9.73
C PRO A 319 2.31 21.12 10.31
N ASP A 320 2.04 22.14 9.49
CA ASP A 320 1.92 23.53 9.95
C ASP A 320 0.54 23.86 10.56
N GLY A 321 -0.37 22.87 10.61
CA GLY A 321 -1.72 22.99 11.17
C GLY A 321 -2.77 23.53 10.20
N SER A 322 -2.39 23.88 8.97
CA SER A 322 -3.35 24.27 7.93
C SER A 322 -4.17 23.09 7.45
N VAL A 323 -5.17 23.34 6.64
CA VAL A 323 -5.99 22.30 6.00
C VAL A 323 -5.81 22.37 4.50
N TRP A 324 -5.37 21.27 3.93
CA TRP A 324 -5.11 21.18 2.50
C TRP A 324 -6.31 20.57 1.74
N SER A 325 -6.79 21.27 0.71
CA SER A 325 -7.94 20.83 -0.11
C SER A 325 -9.15 20.37 0.74
N PRO A 326 -9.77 21.26 1.54
CA PRO A 326 -10.82 20.91 2.51
C PRO A 326 -12.05 20.24 1.86
N ASP A 327 -12.29 20.52 0.59
CA ASP A 327 -13.43 19.95 -0.17
C ASP A 327 -13.23 18.44 -0.47
N GLN A 328 -12.01 17.93 -0.29
CA GLN A 328 -11.66 16.52 -0.51
C GLN A 328 -11.62 15.70 0.79
N ARG A 329 -12.20 16.21 1.88
CA ARG A 329 -12.35 15.47 3.14
C ARG A 329 -13.33 14.33 3.01
N LEU A 330 -13.03 13.23 3.68
CA LEU A 330 -14.02 12.20 3.99
C LEU A 330 -14.71 12.52 5.31
N THR A 331 -15.94 12.05 5.48
CA THR A 331 -16.57 11.93 6.80
C THR A 331 -15.91 10.81 7.59
N ALA A 332 -16.05 10.81 8.90
CA ALA A 332 -15.52 9.72 9.74
C ALA A 332 -16.20 8.37 9.42
N GLU A 333 -17.46 8.40 8.98
CA GLU A 333 -18.20 7.22 8.54
C GLU A 333 -17.64 6.63 7.25
N GLU A 334 -17.38 7.46 6.24
CA GLU A 334 -16.74 7.04 4.99
C GLU A 334 -15.32 6.50 5.22
N ALA A 335 -14.52 7.17 6.07
CA ALA A 335 -13.18 6.73 6.42
C ALA A 335 -13.20 5.39 7.18
N LEU A 336 -14.17 5.18 8.10
CA LEU A 336 -14.34 3.90 8.78
C LEU A 336 -14.77 2.81 7.80
N ALA A 337 -15.74 3.07 6.94
CA ALA A 337 -16.20 2.12 5.91
C ALA A 337 -15.04 1.67 5.00
N ALA A 338 -14.17 2.63 4.62
CA ALA A 338 -12.97 2.36 3.82
C ALA A 338 -11.84 1.64 4.59
N SER A 339 -11.92 1.54 5.93
CA SER A 339 -10.91 0.88 6.78
C SER A 339 -11.27 -0.55 7.17
N VAL A 340 -12.45 -1.05 6.77
CA VAL A 340 -12.95 -2.38 7.17
C VAL A 340 -13.05 -3.37 6.00
N ASN A 341 -12.33 -3.12 4.92
CA ASN A 341 -12.21 -4.00 3.74
C ASN A 341 -13.59 -4.44 3.19
N GLY A 342 -14.52 -3.50 3.05
CA GLY A 342 -15.87 -3.75 2.54
C GLY A 342 -16.79 -4.52 3.51
N ALA A 343 -16.34 -4.81 4.73
CA ALA A 343 -17.20 -5.38 5.75
C ALA A 343 -18.30 -4.37 6.12
N GLY A 344 -19.53 -4.80 6.05
CA GLY A 344 -20.67 -4.00 6.50
C GLY A 344 -20.77 -3.95 8.04
N PRO A 345 -21.88 -3.43 8.57
CA PRO A 345 -22.17 -3.49 10.00
C PRO A 345 -22.11 -4.92 10.54
N VAL A 346 -21.68 -5.06 11.80
CA VAL A 346 -21.61 -6.36 12.45
C VAL A 346 -23.00 -7.01 12.47
N ALA A 347 -23.10 -8.20 11.91
CA ALA A 347 -24.35 -8.97 11.81
C ALA A 347 -24.07 -10.46 12.04
N VAL A 348 -25.16 -11.22 12.29
CA VAL A 348 -25.06 -12.67 12.39
C VAL A 348 -24.55 -13.25 11.05
N GLY A 349 -23.49 -14.03 11.10
CA GLY A 349 -22.82 -14.58 9.92
C GLY A 349 -21.63 -13.76 9.43
N SER A 350 -21.38 -12.55 9.95
CA SER A 350 -20.14 -11.81 9.70
C SER A 350 -18.93 -12.54 10.31
N PRO A 351 -17.73 -12.43 9.72
CA PRO A 351 -16.51 -12.87 10.37
C PRO A 351 -16.40 -12.26 11.78
N ALA A 352 -15.98 -13.06 12.74
CA ALA A 352 -15.82 -12.59 14.12
C ALA A 352 -14.44 -11.89 14.31
N ASP A 353 -14.09 -11.01 13.37
CA ASP A 353 -12.95 -10.12 13.42
C ASP A 353 -13.47 -8.73 13.85
N LEU A 354 -13.21 -8.35 15.11
CA LEU A 354 -13.85 -7.21 15.75
C LEU A 354 -12.82 -6.34 16.48
N VAL A 355 -13.15 -5.05 16.58
CA VAL A 355 -12.38 -4.10 17.38
C VAL A 355 -13.31 -3.46 18.41
N LEU A 356 -12.96 -3.58 19.69
CA LEU A 356 -13.70 -2.91 20.77
C LEU A 356 -13.04 -1.55 21.05
N LEU A 357 -13.83 -0.50 20.98
CA LEU A 357 -13.41 0.88 21.21
C LEU A 357 -14.11 1.46 22.44
N ALA A 358 -13.47 2.49 23.03
CA ALA A 358 -14.08 3.22 24.16
C ALA A 358 -15.17 4.20 23.68
N GLU A 359 -15.04 4.72 22.47
CA GLU A 359 -15.92 5.72 21.89
C GLU A 359 -16.29 5.34 20.46
N ASP A 360 -17.41 5.87 19.98
CA ASP A 360 -17.87 5.71 18.60
C ASP A 360 -16.98 6.51 17.64
N PRO A 361 -16.18 5.87 16.77
CA PRO A 361 -15.23 6.56 15.91
C PRO A 361 -15.91 7.48 14.89
N VAL A 362 -17.18 7.25 14.55
CA VAL A 362 -17.94 8.10 13.62
C VAL A 362 -18.23 9.48 14.21
N ARG A 363 -18.17 9.62 15.55
CA ARG A 363 -18.40 10.87 16.27
C ARG A 363 -17.13 11.63 16.60
N LEU A 364 -15.98 11.06 16.32
CA LEU A 364 -14.70 11.66 16.65
C LEU A 364 -14.24 12.64 15.56
N GLY A 365 -13.59 13.72 15.98
CA GLY A 365 -12.85 14.60 15.10
C GLY A 365 -11.52 13.99 14.66
N ALA A 366 -10.88 14.59 13.66
CA ALA A 366 -9.62 14.09 13.12
C ALA A 366 -8.52 13.92 14.20
N ASP A 367 -8.35 14.90 15.08
CA ASP A 367 -7.32 14.85 16.14
C ASP A 367 -7.60 13.76 17.18
N GLU A 368 -8.85 13.42 17.40
CA GLU A 368 -9.29 12.35 18.30
C GLU A 368 -9.07 10.99 17.63
N LEU A 369 -9.42 10.86 16.34
CA LEU A 369 -9.17 9.66 15.55
C LEU A 369 -7.70 9.24 15.59
N ALA A 370 -6.74 10.17 15.42
CA ALA A 370 -5.31 9.87 15.50
C ALA A 370 -4.88 9.30 16.87
N ARG A 371 -5.66 9.51 17.91
CA ARG A 371 -5.36 9.06 19.29
C ARG A 371 -6.10 7.80 19.68
N VAL A 372 -6.97 7.29 18.83
CA VAL A 372 -7.72 6.06 19.14
C VAL A 372 -6.74 4.92 19.45
N ARG A 373 -7.04 4.21 20.53
CA ARG A 373 -6.33 2.98 20.91
C ARG A 373 -7.41 1.95 21.30
N PRO A 374 -7.51 0.85 20.55
CA PRO A 374 -8.47 -0.19 20.84
C PRO A 374 -8.41 -0.69 22.27
N LEU A 375 -9.56 -1.00 22.85
CA LEU A 375 -9.65 -1.70 24.13
C LEU A 375 -9.34 -3.18 23.94
N ALA A 376 -9.82 -3.75 22.83
CA ALA A 376 -9.50 -5.12 22.44
C ALA A 376 -9.58 -5.30 20.94
N THR A 377 -8.78 -6.25 20.43
CA THR A 377 -8.84 -6.74 19.06
C THR A 377 -9.15 -8.22 19.10
N ILE A 378 -10.15 -8.62 18.36
CA ILE A 378 -10.68 -9.98 18.29
C ILE A 378 -10.48 -10.49 16.86
N VAL A 379 -9.90 -11.67 16.71
CA VAL A 379 -9.72 -12.33 15.40
C VAL A 379 -10.30 -13.73 15.50
N ALA A 380 -11.15 -14.08 14.56
CA ALA A 380 -11.87 -15.35 14.53
C ALA A 380 -12.57 -15.69 15.86
N GLY A 381 -13.14 -14.67 16.52
CA GLY A 381 -13.87 -14.81 17.78
C GLY A 381 -13.01 -14.93 19.06
N VAL A 382 -11.69 -14.85 18.94
CA VAL A 382 -10.78 -14.91 20.08
C VAL A 382 -10.08 -13.58 20.31
N VAL A 383 -9.94 -13.16 21.57
CA VAL A 383 -9.25 -11.93 21.93
C VAL A 383 -7.76 -12.09 21.62
N ALA A 384 -7.29 -11.38 20.59
CA ALA A 384 -5.91 -11.40 20.12
C ALA A 384 -5.05 -10.33 20.81
N HIS A 385 -5.67 -9.22 21.21
CA HIS A 385 -5.04 -8.15 21.98
C HIS A 385 -6.06 -7.53 22.92
N GLN A 386 -5.62 -7.20 24.13
CA GLN A 386 -6.40 -6.43 25.10
C GLN A 386 -5.49 -5.41 25.78
N ARG A 387 -5.93 -4.16 25.79
CA ARG A 387 -5.23 -3.08 26.48
C ARG A 387 -5.41 -3.26 28.00
N ALA A 388 -4.31 -3.23 28.74
CA ALA A 388 -4.31 -3.28 30.20
C ALA A 388 -4.96 -2.06 30.85
#